data_76650de5aa47249b90ea77b6f1354644
#
_entry.id   76650de5aa47249b90ea77b6f1354644
#
_cell.length_a   1.000
_cell.length_b   1.000
_cell.length_c   1.000
_cell.angle_alpha   90.00
_cell.angle_beta   90.00
_cell.angle_gamma   90.00
#
_symmetry.space_group_name_H-M   'P 1'
#
loop_
_entity.id
_entity.type
_entity.pdbx_description
1 polymer ?
#
loop_
_entity_poly.entity_id
_entity_poly.type
_entity_poly.pdbx_seq_one_letter_code
_entity_poly.pdbx_strand_id
1 'polypeptide(L)'
;MQKWMVLVVALIGFGGPAAAQIRALTIDITDGVIEKIPFAAPSFVAENSAASEWATKITALLVKDLNSTGLFREVQKAAYISQITSFASPVQFSDWKAINVQALLTGAVKISPNGQLVVKFRSYDVFASKELGAGLQFVGTKDRWRRIAHKVADTLYSRLTGEMGYFDSQVVFVSETGPKNARKKALAIMDSDGANPLALTNDKSLVLAPRFSPDGKQVLYTSYESGFPRIYLLTLRTKRHQVLENQRGTMSFAPRFASDGDTVVYSMIKNGNTDIYRLVLSSGQSQRLTTAPSIETAPSVAPDGAQIVFESDRSGKQQLYIMSIKGGEARRISFGQGRYGTPVWSPRGDMIAFTKQSKGRFHIGVMRADGSEERLLTASFLDEGPTWAPNGRVIMFTRETRGSQGASELYSIDVSGRNLRPLQTPNGASDPSWSPLGK
;
A
#
# COMPACT_ATOMS: atom_id res chain seq x y z
N MET A 1 -19.63 -64.06 -48.54
CA MET A 1 -18.40 -64.13 -47.74
C MET A 1 -17.44 -63.08 -48.22
N GLN A 2 -17.39 -61.92 -47.53
CA GLN A 2 -16.57 -60.82 -47.93
C GLN A 2 -15.64 -60.52 -46.72
N LYS A 3 -14.35 -60.78 -46.90
CA LYS A 3 -13.29 -60.57 -45.89
C LYS A 3 -12.93 -59.05 -45.84
N TRP A 4 -13.06 -58.42 -44.69
CA TRP A 4 -12.56 -57.09 -44.42
C TRP A 4 -11.12 -57.21 -43.90
N MET A 5 -10.20 -56.61 -44.61
CA MET A 5 -8.78 -56.49 -44.23
C MET A 5 -8.62 -55.22 -43.43
N VAL A 6 -8.24 -55.33 -42.14
CA VAL A 6 -7.94 -54.20 -41.28
C VAL A 6 -6.47 -53.78 -41.46
N LEU A 7 -6.27 -52.57 -41.96
CA LEU A 7 -4.93 -51.97 -42.11
C LEU A 7 -4.57 -51.27 -40.81
N VAL A 8 -3.58 -51.76 -40.07
CA VAL A 8 -3.03 -51.12 -38.90
C VAL A 8 -1.91 -50.19 -39.37
N VAL A 9 -2.15 -48.87 -39.29
CA VAL A 9 -1.11 -47.84 -39.52
C VAL A 9 -0.44 -47.55 -38.17
N ALA A 10 0.80 -47.93 -37.99
CA ALA A 10 1.63 -47.57 -36.86
C ALA A 10 2.16 -46.14 -37.07
N LEU A 11 1.65 -45.18 -36.30
CA LEU A 11 2.19 -43.83 -36.19
C LEU A 11 3.44 -43.86 -35.29
N ILE A 12 4.61 -43.80 -35.91
CA ILE A 12 5.87 -43.55 -35.22
C ILE A 12 5.93 -42.05 -34.90
N GLY A 13 5.63 -41.68 -33.65
CA GLY A 13 5.80 -40.34 -33.15
C GLY A 13 7.29 -40.02 -32.97
N PHE A 14 7.84 -39.14 -33.78
CA PHE A 14 9.12 -38.51 -33.52
C PHE A 14 8.97 -37.56 -32.32
N GLY A 15 9.42 -38.00 -31.15
CA GLY A 15 9.61 -37.14 -29.98
C GLY A 15 10.78 -36.20 -30.24
N GLY A 16 10.51 -34.97 -30.68
CA GLY A 16 11.49 -33.91 -30.69
C GLY A 16 11.90 -33.56 -29.24
N PRO A 17 13.14 -33.10 -28.98
CA PRO A 17 13.57 -32.73 -27.67
C PRO A 17 12.64 -31.60 -27.16
N ALA A 18 11.98 -31.82 -26.02
CA ALA A 18 11.24 -30.78 -25.32
C ALA A 18 12.25 -29.69 -24.96
N ALA A 19 12.24 -28.60 -25.72
CA ALA A 19 12.95 -27.36 -25.32
C ALA A 19 12.37 -26.94 -23.95
N ALA A 20 13.14 -27.10 -22.92
CA ALA A 20 12.81 -26.56 -21.61
C ALA A 20 12.58 -25.04 -21.79
N GLN A 21 11.34 -24.60 -21.78
CA GLN A 21 11.01 -23.18 -21.73
C GLN A 21 11.64 -22.64 -20.44
N ILE A 22 12.72 -21.86 -20.57
CA ILE A 22 13.31 -21.09 -19.50
C ILE A 22 12.22 -20.06 -19.14
N ARG A 23 11.40 -20.39 -18.12
CA ARG A 23 10.46 -19.43 -17.54
C ARG A 23 11.28 -18.24 -17.04
N ALA A 24 10.91 -17.04 -17.49
CA ALA A 24 11.43 -15.82 -16.91
C ALA A 24 11.22 -15.87 -15.38
N LEU A 25 12.19 -15.37 -14.62
CA LEU A 25 12.10 -15.30 -13.16
C LEU A 25 10.95 -14.37 -12.78
N THR A 26 9.79 -14.93 -12.56
CA THR A 26 8.58 -14.24 -12.10
C THR A 26 7.96 -15.01 -10.95
N ILE A 27 7.57 -14.28 -9.90
CA ILE A 27 6.79 -14.86 -8.81
C ILE A 27 5.34 -14.94 -9.25
N ASP A 28 4.80 -16.15 -9.36
CA ASP A 28 3.37 -16.33 -9.40
C ASP A 28 2.83 -16.22 -7.95
N ILE A 29 2.15 -15.12 -7.66
CA ILE A 29 1.71 -14.76 -6.31
C ILE A 29 0.28 -15.31 -6.05
N THR A 30 -0.15 -16.29 -6.82
CA THR A 30 -1.41 -17.02 -6.59
C THR A 30 -1.26 -18.07 -5.49
N ASP A 31 -2.35 -18.52 -4.92
CA ASP A 31 -2.46 -19.39 -3.72
C ASP A 31 -1.44 -20.53 -3.63
N GLY A 32 -0.63 -20.56 -2.57
CA GLY A 32 0.33 -21.63 -2.30
C GLY A 32 1.40 -21.23 -1.28
N VAL A 33 2.37 -22.11 -1.01
CA VAL A 33 3.59 -21.79 -0.26
C VAL A 33 4.47 -20.96 -1.18
N ILE A 34 4.59 -19.64 -0.93
CA ILE A 34 5.52 -18.79 -1.67
C ILE A 34 6.92 -19.06 -1.16
N GLU A 35 7.74 -19.72 -1.94
CA GLU A 35 9.17 -19.79 -1.69
C GLU A 35 9.78 -18.41 -1.99
N LYS A 36 10.46 -17.85 -0.97
CA LYS A 36 11.09 -16.53 -1.12
C LYS A 36 12.20 -16.60 -2.15
N ILE A 37 12.21 -15.69 -3.12
CA ILE A 37 13.30 -15.56 -4.09
C ILE A 37 14.60 -15.16 -3.37
N PRO A 38 15.65 -16.00 -3.40
CA PRO A 38 16.95 -15.64 -2.90
C PRO A 38 17.60 -14.62 -3.85
N PHE A 39 17.92 -13.43 -3.33
CA PHE A 39 18.58 -12.39 -4.11
C PHE A 39 19.89 -11.96 -3.49
N ALA A 40 20.79 -11.39 -4.30
CA ALA A 40 22.00 -10.75 -3.87
C ALA A 40 22.04 -9.29 -4.31
N ALA A 41 22.48 -8.43 -3.39
CA ALA A 41 22.77 -7.03 -3.65
C ALA A 41 24.12 -6.67 -3.03
N PRO A 42 25.25 -6.92 -3.75
CA PRO A 42 26.55 -6.42 -3.34
C PRO A 42 26.49 -4.91 -3.12
N SER A 43 27.28 -4.39 -2.20
CA SER A 43 27.37 -2.94 -1.98
C SER A 43 27.59 -2.22 -3.31
N PHE A 44 26.79 -1.21 -3.59
CA PHE A 44 26.96 -0.42 -4.80
C PHE A 44 28.37 0.19 -4.83
N VAL A 45 28.96 0.24 -6.01
CA VAL A 45 30.33 0.76 -6.19
C VAL A 45 30.30 2.28 -6.06
N ALA A 46 31.13 2.83 -5.19
CA ALA A 46 31.37 4.28 -5.14
C ALA A 46 32.31 4.69 -6.27
N GLU A 47 31.84 5.41 -7.29
CA GLU A 47 32.68 5.87 -8.41
C GLU A 47 33.57 7.06 -8.01
N ASN A 48 33.40 7.64 -6.82
CA ASN A 48 34.31 8.61 -6.18
C ASN A 48 34.18 8.56 -4.65
N SER A 49 35.13 9.08 -3.93
CA SER A 49 35.17 9.02 -2.45
C SER A 49 33.96 9.68 -1.79
N ALA A 50 33.43 10.78 -2.37
CA ALA A 50 32.25 11.47 -1.88
C ALA A 50 30.96 10.63 -1.97
N ALA A 51 30.97 9.53 -2.73
CA ALA A 51 29.81 8.65 -2.92
C ALA A 51 29.80 7.44 -1.95
N SER A 52 30.88 7.17 -1.23
CA SER A 52 31.03 5.92 -0.43
C SER A 52 29.91 5.73 0.60
N GLU A 53 29.58 6.76 1.36
CA GLU A 53 28.49 6.73 2.34
C GLU A 53 27.14 6.44 1.66
N TRP A 54 26.88 7.09 0.54
CA TRP A 54 25.61 6.97 -0.20
C TRP A 54 25.46 5.58 -0.82
N ALA A 55 26.54 5.01 -1.37
CA ALA A 55 26.52 3.67 -1.91
C ALA A 55 26.11 2.63 -0.85
N THR A 56 26.66 2.73 0.35
CA THR A 56 26.31 1.87 1.49
C THR A 56 24.85 2.08 1.92
N LYS A 57 24.43 3.32 2.14
CA LYS A 57 23.08 3.65 2.61
C LYS A 57 22.00 3.21 1.61
N ILE A 58 22.20 3.48 0.32
CA ILE A 58 21.25 3.12 -0.74
C ILE A 58 21.12 1.59 -0.84
N THR A 59 22.23 0.86 -0.85
CA THR A 59 22.17 -0.60 -0.90
C THR A 59 21.47 -1.19 0.32
N ALA A 60 21.77 -0.69 1.52
CA ALA A 60 21.14 -1.18 2.74
C ALA A 60 19.62 -0.94 2.75
N LEU A 61 19.17 0.23 2.30
CA LEU A 61 17.75 0.56 2.27
C LEU A 61 16.99 -0.30 1.25
N LEU A 62 17.50 -0.42 0.03
CA LEU A 62 16.85 -1.25 -0.98
C LEU A 62 16.74 -2.74 -0.54
N VAL A 63 17.78 -3.27 0.13
CA VAL A 63 17.74 -4.63 0.70
C VAL A 63 16.66 -4.74 1.78
N LYS A 64 16.57 -3.74 2.67
CA LYS A 64 15.51 -3.65 3.68
C LYS A 64 14.12 -3.64 3.03
N ASP A 65 13.92 -2.85 1.98
CA ASP A 65 12.64 -2.77 1.26
C ASP A 65 12.22 -4.12 0.70
N LEU A 66 13.09 -4.77 -0.07
CA LEU A 66 12.80 -6.07 -0.68
C LEU A 66 12.51 -7.16 0.37
N ASN A 67 13.37 -7.30 1.39
CA ASN A 67 13.15 -8.25 2.47
C ASN A 67 11.81 -7.99 3.19
N SER A 68 11.41 -6.74 3.31
CA SER A 68 10.19 -6.35 3.99
C SER A 68 8.91 -6.89 3.34
N THR A 69 8.95 -7.22 2.06
CA THR A 69 7.79 -7.74 1.32
C THR A 69 7.41 -9.17 1.71
N GLY A 70 8.36 -9.93 2.29
CA GLY A 70 8.18 -11.37 2.54
C GLY A 70 8.30 -12.24 1.28
N LEU A 71 8.49 -11.64 0.09
CA LEU A 71 8.65 -12.33 -1.20
C LEU A 71 10.12 -12.63 -1.54
N PHE A 72 11.04 -11.88 -0.93
CA PHE A 72 12.46 -11.96 -1.20
C PHE A 72 13.25 -12.30 0.07
N ARG A 73 14.42 -12.88 -0.12
CA ARG A 73 15.37 -13.19 0.94
C ARG A 73 16.79 -12.88 0.45
N GLU A 74 17.44 -11.91 1.10
CA GLU A 74 18.85 -11.63 0.81
C GLU A 74 19.72 -12.85 1.18
N VAL A 75 20.60 -13.26 0.26
CA VAL A 75 21.70 -14.19 0.56
C VAL A 75 22.77 -13.44 1.35
N GLN A 76 23.26 -14.02 2.42
CA GLN A 76 24.23 -13.38 3.31
C GLN A 76 25.50 -12.96 2.53
N LYS A 77 25.96 -11.73 2.72
CA LYS A 77 27.13 -11.17 2.02
C LYS A 77 28.40 -11.99 2.24
N ALA A 78 28.53 -12.65 3.40
CA ALA A 78 29.65 -13.54 3.69
C ALA A 78 29.73 -14.78 2.78
N ALA A 79 28.62 -15.13 2.12
CA ALA A 79 28.58 -16.23 1.15
C ALA A 79 29.00 -15.82 -0.27
N TYR A 80 29.16 -14.53 -0.55
CA TYR A 80 29.49 -14.05 -1.90
C TYR A 80 30.89 -14.51 -2.34
N ILE A 81 30.95 -15.22 -3.45
CA ILE A 81 32.17 -15.72 -4.05
C ILE A 81 32.82 -14.60 -4.89
N SER A 82 32.03 -13.99 -5.76
CA SER A 82 32.47 -12.88 -6.61
C SER A 82 32.29 -11.52 -5.92
N GLN A 83 33.19 -10.58 -6.23
CA GLN A 83 33.10 -9.19 -5.84
C GLN A 83 32.80 -8.29 -7.07
N ILE A 84 31.90 -7.35 -6.94
CA ILE A 84 31.61 -6.34 -7.95
C ILE A 84 32.39 -5.07 -7.60
N THR A 85 33.49 -4.84 -8.29
CA THR A 85 34.40 -3.71 -8.03
C THR A 85 34.21 -2.53 -8.97
N SER A 86 33.47 -2.71 -10.08
CA SER A 86 33.12 -1.68 -11.04
C SER A 86 31.72 -1.92 -11.59
N PHE A 87 31.01 -0.87 -11.95
CA PHE A 87 29.71 -0.98 -12.64
C PHE A 87 29.81 -1.67 -13.99
N ALA A 88 30.99 -1.60 -14.65
CA ALA A 88 31.27 -2.27 -15.90
C ALA A 88 31.76 -3.71 -15.75
N SER A 89 31.98 -4.20 -14.52
CA SER A 89 32.46 -5.57 -14.29
C SER A 89 31.49 -6.59 -14.87
N PRO A 90 31.97 -7.57 -15.65
CA PRO A 90 31.13 -8.67 -16.11
C PRO A 90 30.65 -9.51 -14.92
N VAL A 91 29.39 -9.96 -14.99
CA VAL A 91 28.82 -10.82 -13.93
C VAL A 91 29.29 -12.26 -14.15
N GLN A 92 29.94 -12.84 -13.12
CA GLN A 92 30.33 -14.25 -13.11
C GLN A 92 29.13 -15.09 -12.59
N PHE A 93 28.18 -15.40 -13.49
CA PHE A 93 26.92 -16.07 -13.11
C PHE A 93 27.11 -17.41 -12.40
N SER A 94 28.20 -18.16 -12.71
CA SER A 94 28.54 -19.42 -12.04
C SER A 94 28.65 -19.28 -10.52
N ASP A 95 29.28 -18.20 -10.06
CA ASP A 95 29.56 -17.97 -8.64
C ASP A 95 28.27 -17.64 -7.87
N TRP A 96 27.34 -16.88 -8.51
CA TRP A 96 26.04 -16.56 -7.94
C TRP A 96 25.09 -17.76 -7.94
N LYS A 97 25.16 -18.62 -8.99
CA LYS A 97 24.44 -19.90 -9.04
C LYS A 97 24.89 -20.84 -7.94
N ALA A 98 26.20 -20.94 -7.68
CA ALA A 98 26.78 -21.83 -6.66
C ALA A 98 26.24 -21.54 -5.25
N ILE A 99 25.84 -20.29 -4.96
CA ILE A 99 25.24 -19.88 -3.68
C ILE A 99 23.72 -19.73 -3.76
N ASN A 100 23.09 -20.29 -4.80
CA ASN A 100 21.64 -20.29 -5.01
C ASN A 100 21.00 -18.89 -5.07
N VAL A 101 21.69 -17.89 -5.61
CA VAL A 101 21.12 -16.58 -5.93
C VAL A 101 20.30 -16.69 -7.21
N GLN A 102 19.05 -16.26 -7.17
CA GLN A 102 18.18 -16.21 -8.35
C GLN A 102 18.15 -14.82 -9.00
N ALA A 103 18.11 -13.77 -8.19
CA ALA A 103 18.16 -12.40 -8.67
C ALA A 103 19.42 -11.70 -8.15
N LEU A 104 20.17 -11.05 -9.03
CA LEU A 104 21.35 -10.25 -8.66
C LEU A 104 21.08 -8.79 -9.02
N LEU A 105 21.37 -7.89 -8.09
CA LEU A 105 21.35 -6.45 -8.31
C LEU A 105 22.76 -5.88 -8.16
N THR A 106 23.25 -5.19 -9.19
CA THR A 106 24.53 -4.47 -9.14
C THR A 106 24.27 -2.98 -9.37
N GLY A 107 25.11 -2.12 -8.81
CA GLY A 107 24.94 -0.69 -8.98
C GLY A 107 26.20 0.12 -8.69
N ALA A 108 26.15 1.39 -9.07
CA ALA A 108 27.19 2.36 -8.77
C ALA A 108 26.59 3.71 -8.37
N VAL A 109 27.29 4.40 -7.50
CA VAL A 109 26.90 5.73 -6.99
C VAL A 109 28.02 6.70 -7.23
N LYS A 110 27.69 7.90 -7.71
CA LYS A 110 28.60 9.01 -7.93
C LYS A 110 28.00 10.31 -7.40
N ILE A 111 28.82 11.14 -6.81
CA ILE A 111 28.51 12.55 -6.61
C ILE A 111 29.10 13.32 -7.77
N SER A 112 28.24 13.97 -8.57
CA SER A 112 28.67 14.78 -9.72
C SER A 112 29.31 16.11 -9.26
N PRO A 113 30.06 16.81 -10.14
CA PRO A 113 30.71 18.09 -9.76
C PRO A 113 29.73 19.16 -9.27
N ASN A 114 28.48 19.16 -9.72
CA ASN A 114 27.42 20.06 -9.25
C ASN A 114 26.72 19.57 -7.97
N GLY A 115 27.26 18.53 -7.29
CA GLY A 115 26.76 18.02 -6.02
C GLY A 115 25.55 17.07 -6.11
N GLN A 116 25.11 16.71 -7.31
CA GLN A 116 24.00 15.76 -7.49
C GLN A 116 24.43 14.31 -7.21
N LEU A 117 23.51 13.55 -6.64
CA LEU A 117 23.63 12.11 -6.44
C LEU A 117 23.16 11.40 -7.71
N VAL A 118 24.05 10.62 -8.31
CA VAL A 118 23.79 9.78 -9.50
C VAL A 118 23.88 8.33 -9.08
N VAL A 119 22.82 7.57 -9.29
CA VAL A 119 22.72 6.14 -8.94
C VAL A 119 22.40 5.36 -10.21
N LYS A 120 23.28 4.44 -10.58
CA LYS A 120 23.11 3.51 -11.70
C LYS A 120 22.91 2.11 -11.15
N PHE A 121 22.05 1.31 -11.80
CA PHE A 121 21.90 -0.09 -11.42
C PHE A 121 21.50 -0.97 -12.59
N ARG A 122 21.77 -2.27 -12.45
CA ARG A 122 21.35 -3.38 -13.30
C ARG A 122 20.83 -4.51 -12.46
N SER A 123 19.87 -5.25 -13.00
CA SER A 123 19.33 -6.45 -12.37
C SER A 123 19.44 -7.64 -13.31
N TYR A 124 19.68 -8.82 -12.76
CA TYR A 124 19.95 -10.03 -13.53
C TYR A 124 19.12 -11.21 -13.04
N ASP A 125 18.61 -12.01 -13.97
CA ASP A 125 18.21 -13.38 -13.72
C ASP A 125 19.49 -14.25 -13.78
N VAL A 126 19.90 -14.73 -12.62
CA VAL A 126 21.16 -15.47 -12.47
C VAL A 126 21.09 -16.83 -13.17
N PHE A 127 19.97 -17.53 -13.04
CA PHE A 127 19.82 -18.86 -13.65
C PHE A 127 19.72 -18.76 -15.19
N ALA A 128 19.01 -17.78 -15.70
CA ALA A 128 18.97 -17.50 -17.14
C ALA A 128 20.26 -16.84 -17.66
N SER A 129 21.17 -16.40 -16.78
CA SER A 129 22.42 -15.70 -17.13
C SER A 129 22.20 -14.46 -18.02
N LYS A 130 21.16 -13.68 -17.72
CA LYS A 130 20.78 -12.49 -18.53
C LYS A 130 20.34 -11.32 -17.67
N GLU A 131 20.43 -10.12 -18.23
CA GLU A 131 19.94 -8.91 -17.61
C GLU A 131 18.39 -8.89 -17.59
N LEU A 132 17.80 -8.46 -16.47
CA LEU A 132 16.37 -8.23 -16.30
C LEU A 132 16.04 -6.79 -16.66
N GLY A 133 15.67 -6.55 -17.90
CA GLY A 133 15.42 -5.22 -18.44
C GLY A 133 16.70 -4.39 -18.57
N ALA A 134 16.61 -3.21 -19.16
CA ALA A 134 17.76 -2.32 -19.35
C ALA A 134 18.28 -1.75 -18.03
N GLY A 135 19.57 -1.48 -17.93
CA GLY A 135 20.15 -0.71 -16.84
C GLY A 135 19.52 0.67 -16.74
N LEU A 136 19.36 1.18 -15.53
CA LEU A 136 18.73 2.49 -15.27
C LEU A 136 19.65 3.40 -14.47
N GLN A 137 19.39 4.70 -14.58
CA GLN A 137 20.05 5.74 -13.82
C GLN A 137 19.03 6.69 -13.22
N PHE A 138 19.20 6.99 -11.93
CA PHE A 138 18.47 8.04 -11.24
C PHE A 138 19.42 9.17 -10.85
N VAL A 139 18.94 10.41 -10.96
CA VAL A 139 19.67 11.61 -10.58
C VAL A 139 18.81 12.44 -9.63
N GLY A 140 19.40 12.93 -8.56
CA GLY A 140 18.70 13.78 -7.61
C GLY A 140 19.64 14.47 -6.63
N THR A 141 19.09 15.20 -5.70
CA THR A 141 19.84 15.83 -4.60
C THR A 141 20.14 14.82 -3.48
N LYS A 142 21.18 15.05 -2.69
CA LYS A 142 21.59 14.13 -1.61
C LYS A 142 20.50 13.91 -0.56
N ASP A 143 19.69 14.93 -0.26
CA ASP A 143 18.55 14.82 0.66
C ASP A 143 17.46 13.87 0.18
N ARG A 144 17.38 13.61 -1.13
CA ARG A 144 16.41 12.67 -1.74
C ARG A 144 16.93 11.25 -1.93
N TRP A 145 18.07 10.90 -1.32
CA TRP A 145 18.70 9.59 -1.49
C TRP A 145 17.78 8.40 -1.17
N ARG A 146 16.90 8.55 -0.16
CA ARG A 146 15.96 7.51 0.20
C ARG A 146 14.95 7.25 -0.92
N ARG A 147 14.39 8.33 -1.50
CA ARG A 147 13.48 8.20 -2.66
C ARG A 147 14.15 7.48 -3.83
N ILE A 148 15.43 7.75 -4.09
CA ILE A 148 16.19 7.05 -5.13
C ILE A 148 16.33 5.56 -4.78
N ALA A 149 16.67 5.23 -3.54
CA ALA A 149 16.77 3.84 -3.09
C ALA A 149 15.42 3.10 -3.21
N HIS A 150 14.32 3.70 -2.78
CA HIS A 150 12.97 3.16 -2.93
C HIS A 150 12.58 2.95 -4.40
N LYS A 151 12.92 3.89 -5.30
CA LYS A 151 12.68 3.73 -6.76
C LYS A 151 13.49 2.58 -7.37
N VAL A 152 14.72 2.37 -6.91
CA VAL A 152 15.51 1.18 -7.31
C VAL A 152 14.81 -0.09 -6.84
N ALA A 153 14.37 -0.14 -5.58
CA ALA A 153 13.63 -1.26 -5.02
C ALA A 153 12.30 -1.51 -5.75
N ASP A 154 11.52 -0.45 -6.04
CA ASP A 154 10.28 -0.52 -6.82
C ASP A 154 10.52 -1.11 -8.21
N THR A 155 11.61 -0.69 -8.88
CA THR A 155 11.95 -1.20 -10.21
C THR A 155 12.28 -2.70 -10.16
N LEU A 156 13.08 -3.12 -9.20
CA LEU A 156 13.43 -4.54 -9.06
C LEU A 156 12.20 -5.37 -8.68
N TYR A 157 11.39 -4.87 -7.74
CA TYR A 157 10.13 -5.51 -7.36
C TYR A 157 9.25 -5.74 -8.60
N SER A 158 9.04 -4.70 -9.42
CA SER A 158 8.20 -4.80 -10.62
C SER A 158 8.77 -5.78 -11.66
N ARG A 159 10.08 -5.82 -11.84
CA ARG A 159 10.74 -6.75 -12.78
C ARG A 159 10.59 -8.21 -12.37
N LEU A 160 10.58 -8.48 -11.07
CA LEU A 160 10.52 -9.84 -10.51
C LEU A 160 9.09 -10.34 -10.28
N THR A 161 8.14 -9.43 -10.00
CA THR A 161 6.77 -9.82 -9.65
C THR A 161 5.76 -9.52 -10.75
N GLY A 162 6.10 -8.66 -11.71
CA GLY A 162 5.16 -8.12 -12.69
C GLY A 162 4.18 -7.09 -12.10
N GLU A 163 4.24 -6.83 -10.79
CA GLU A 163 3.38 -5.87 -10.10
C GLU A 163 4.10 -4.54 -9.91
N MET A 164 3.35 -3.45 -9.80
CA MET A 164 3.91 -2.14 -9.46
C MET A 164 4.54 -2.18 -8.06
N GLY A 165 5.68 -1.49 -7.87
CA GLY A 165 6.27 -1.27 -6.56
C GLY A 165 5.42 -0.33 -5.69
N TYR A 166 5.80 -0.14 -4.41
CA TYR A 166 5.08 0.72 -3.47
C TYR A 166 5.99 1.41 -2.43
N PHE A 167 7.31 1.28 -2.59
CA PHE A 167 8.27 1.78 -1.60
C PHE A 167 8.43 3.30 -1.66
N ASP A 168 8.49 3.92 -2.89
CA ASP A 168 8.56 5.40 -3.03
C ASP A 168 7.19 6.03 -2.79
N SER A 169 6.68 5.85 -1.59
CA SER A 169 5.40 6.38 -1.12
C SER A 169 5.49 6.84 0.33
N GLN A 170 4.45 7.49 0.83
CA GLN A 170 4.37 8.02 2.19
C GLN A 170 3.12 7.52 2.90
N VAL A 171 3.11 7.63 4.22
CA VAL A 171 1.94 7.35 5.06
C VAL A 171 1.65 8.59 5.89
N VAL A 172 0.43 9.12 5.78
CA VAL A 172 -0.12 10.06 6.74
C VAL A 172 -0.91 9.28 7.79
N PHE A 173 -0.77 9.65 9.04
CA PHE A 173 -1.38 8.94 10.16
C PHE A 173 -1.68 9.88 11.32
N VAL A 174 -2.43 9.40 12.30
CA VAL A 174 -2.65 10.10 13.56
C VAL A 174 -1.59 9.65 14.56
N SER A 175 -0.67 10.54 14.93
CA SER A 175 0.29 10.33 16.01
C SER A 175 -0.39 10.53 17.36
N GLU A 176 -0.23 9.60 18.28
CA GLU A 176 -0.91 9.57 19.57
C GLU A 176 0.10 9.66 20.72
N THR A 177 -0.12 10.59 21.65
CA THR A 177 0.71 10.77 22.85
C THR A 177 -0.15 10.85 24.10
N GLY A 178 0.43 10.63 25.26
CA GLY A 178 -0.27 10.64 26.54
C GLY A 178 -1.01 9.35 26.86
N PRO A 179 -1.56 9.26 28.08
CA PRO A 179 -2.27 8.07 28.53
C PRO A 179 -3.62 7.88 27.83
N LYS A 180 -4.14 6.66 27.82
CA LYS A 180 -5.35 6.27 27.07
C LYS A 180 -6.59 7.15 27.36
N ASN A 181 -6.74 7.59 28.60
CA ASN A 181 -7.86 8.45 29.05
C ASN A 181 -7.66 9.94 28.78
N ALA A 182 -6.46 10.37 28.34
CA ALA A 182 -6.13 11.75 28.01
C ALA A 182 -5.23 11.81 26.76
N ARG A 183 -5.50 10.97 25.78
CA ARG A 183 -4.70 10.83 24.57
C ARG A 183 -4.81 12.07 23.69
N LYS A 184 -3.67 12.63 23.35
CA LYS A 184 -3.54 13.73 22.41
C LYS A 184 -3.25 13.18 21.03
N LYS A 185 -3.84 13.77 20.00
CA LYS A 185 -3.76 13.31 18.62
C LYS A 185 -3.32 14.44 17.70
N ALA A 186 -2.34 14.17 16.84
CA ALA A 186 -1.85 15.10 15.82
C ALA A 186 -1.66 14.36 14.50
N LEU A 187 -1.86 15.04 13.37
CA LEU A 187 -1.49 14.49 12.08
C LEU A 187 0.03 14.47 11.93
N ALA A 188 0.56 13.36 11.43
CA ALA A 188 1.95 13.20 11.07
C ALA A 188 2.06 12.49 9.71
N ILE A 189 3.19 12.66 9.04
CA ILE A 189 3.55 12.02 7.79
C ILE A 189 4.92 11.36 7.92
N MET A 190 5.15 10.24 7.25
CA MET A 190 6.42 9.53 7.22
C MET A 190 6.61 8.79 5.89
N ASP A 191 7.84 8.34 5.61
CA ASP A 191 8.08 7.42 4.50
C ASP A 191 7.34 6.08 4.74
N SER A 192 7.05 5.33 3.69
CA SER A 192 6.30 4.06 3.77
C SER A 192 6.94 3.00 4.68
N ASP A 193 8.25 3.12 4.95
CA ASP A 193 9.02 2.24 5.83
C ASP A 193 9.12 2.74 7.29
N GLY A 194 8.43 3.84 7.63
CA GLY A 194 8.39 4.44 8.97
C GLY A 194 9.45 5.51 9.23
N ALA A 195 10.33 5.78 8.27
CA ALA A 195 11.36 6.79 8.43
C ALA A 195 10.83 8.23 8.23
N ASN A 196 11.65 9.21 8.68
CA ASN A 196 11.41 10.64 8.51
C ASN A 196 10.03 11.12 9.01
N PRO A 197 9.56 10.73 10.21
CA PRO A 197 8.28 11.20 10.72
C PRO A 197 8.30 12.71 10.94
N LEU A 198 7.27 13.41 10.42
CA LEU A 198 7.10 14.86 10.50
C LEU A 198 5.68 15.17 10.95
N ALA A 199 5.53 16.00 11.99
CA ALA A 199 4.24 16.52 12.42
C ALA A 199 3.67 17.50 11.38
N LEU A 200 2.40 17.32 11.05
CA LEU A 200 1.64 18.19 10.14
C LEU A 200 0.73 19.16 10.90
N THR A 201 0.21 18.75 12.06
CA THR A 201 -0.60 19.57 12.95
C THR A 201 -0.02 19.56 14.36
N ASN A 202 -0.51 20.45 15.24
CA ASN A 202 -0.29 20.34 16.68
C ASN A 202 -1.31 19.37 17.31
N ASP A 203 -1.16 19.14 18.62
CA ASP A 203 -2.00 18.23 19.43
C ASP A 203 -3.11 18.97 20.24
N LYS A 204 -3.45 20.22 19.85
CA LYS A 204 -4.44 21.04 20.57
C LYS A 204 -5.88 20.60 20.33
N SER A 205 -6.14 20.00 19.17
CA SER A 205 -7.47 19.56 18.77
C SER A 205 -7.44 18.09 18.34
N LEU A 206 -8.50 17.34 18.64
CA LEU A 206 -8.65 15.97 18.17
C LEU A 206 -8.72 15.95 16.65
N VAL A 207 -7.87 15.14 16.03
CA VAL A 207 -7.82 14.90 14.57
C VAL A 207 -7.95 13.41 14.29
N LEU A 208 -8.66 13.06 13.20
CA LEU A 208 -8.99 11.67 12.84
C LEU A 208 -9.03 11.51 11.32
N ALA A 209 -8.92 10.26 10.88
CA ALA A 209 -9.19 9.81 9.52
C ALA A 209 -8.53 10.64 8.41
N PRO A 210 -7.18 10.85 8.44
CA PRO A 210 -6.49 11.53 7.36
C PRO A 210 -6.54 10.72 6.07
N ARG A 211 -6.64 11.40 4.91
CA ARG A 211 -6.69 10.77 3.59
C ARG A 211 -5.96 11.60 2.54
N PHE A 212 -5.01 10.98 1.85
CA PHE A 212 -4.32 11.64 0.73
C PHE A 212 -5.24 11.94 -0.44
N SER A 213 -4.95 13.03 -1.14
CA SER A 213 -5.45 13.28 -2.50
C SER A 213 -4.79 12.33 -3.50
N PRO A 214 -5.44 12.06 -4.65
CA PRO A 214 -4.89 11.16 -5.70
C PRO A 214 -3.54 11.63 -6.28
N ASP A 215 -3.21 12.91 -6.17
CA ASP A 215 -1.92 13.48 -6.60
C ASP A 215 -0.87 13.54 -5.47
N GLY A 216 -1.24 13.14 -4.24
CA GLY A 216 -0.37 13.11 -3.07
C GLY A 216 0.01 14.49 -2.49
N LYS A 217 -0.63 15.58 -2.94
CA LYS A 217 -0.26 16.94 -2.50
C LYS A 217 -1.10 17.49 -1.36
N GLN A 218 -2.25 16.89 -1.11
CA GLN A 218 -3.20 17.33 -0.11
C GLN A 218 -3.63 16.16 0.78
N VAL A 219 -4.15 16.50 1.95
CA VAL A 219 -4.71 15.54 2.93
C VAL A 219 -6.04 16.08 3.42
N LEU A 220 -7.11 15.29 3.25
CA LEU A 220 -8.37 15.47 3.96
C LEU A 220 -8.24 14.88 5.36
N TYR A 221 -8.88 15.50 6.35
CA TYR A 221 -8.98 14.94 7.69
C TYR A 221 -10.19 15.51 8.43
N THR A 222 -10.61 14.84 9.49
CA THR A 222 -11.61 15.32 10.43
C THR A 222 -10.91 16.00 11.60
N SER A 223 -11.33 17.21 11.97
CA SER A 223 -10.85 17.92 13.16
C SER A 223 -12.00 18.42 14.03
N TYR A 224 -11.77 18.45 15.34
CA TYR A 224 -12.66 19.00 16.34
C TYR A 224 -12.26 20.42 16.77
N GLU A 225 -11.40 21.10 16.03
CA GLU A 225 -10.92 22.47 16.33
C GLU A 225 -12.06 23.48 16.50
N SER A 226 -13.16 23.31 15.77
CA SER A 226 -14.36 24.13 15.88
C SER A 226 -15.31 23.76 17.04
N GLY A 227 -14.93 22.81 17.90
CA GLY A 227 -15.79 22.20 18.93
C GLY A 227 -16.66 21.04 18.41
N PHE A 228 -16.76 20.88 17.10
CA PHE A 228 -17.53 19.82 16.41
C PHE A 228 -16.69 19.20 15.31
N PRO A 229 -16.94 17.94 14.92
CA PRO A 229 -16.22 17.33 13.80
C PRO A 229 -16.51 18.07 12.50
N ARG A 230 -15.45 18.52 11.83
CA ARG A 230 -15.45 19.17 10.52
C ARG A 230 -14.37 18.57 9.65
N ILE A 231 -14.60 18.63 8.34
CA ILE A 231 -13.62 18.20 7.35
C ILE A 231 -12.72 19.38 7.00
N TYR A 232 -11.43 19.13 7.08
CA TYR A 232 -10.37 20.06 6.70
C TYR A 232 -9.57 19.50 5.54
N LEU A 233 -9.11 20.39 4.68
CA LEU A 233 -8.17 20.14 3.61
C LEU A 233 -6.82 20.77 3.96
N LEU A 234 -5.78 19.98 4.07
CA LEU A 234 -4.41 20.41 4.31
C LEU A 234 -3.62 20.34 3.01
N THR A 235 -3.03 21.44 2.56
CA THR A 235 -2.04 21.46 1.48
C THR A 235 -0.65 21.20 2.03
N LEU A 236 -0.03 20.08 1.71
CA LEU A 236 1.22 19.62 2.35
C LEU A 236 2.39 20.59 2.15
N ARG A 237 2.56 21.16 0.96
CA ARG A 237 3.67 22.08 0.66
C ARG A 237 3.63 23.37 1.47
N THR A 238 2.44 23.94 1.65
CA THR A 238 2.25 25.25 2.30
C THR A 238 1.82 25.14 3.75
N LYS A 239 1.46 23.93 4.19
CA LYS A 239 0.82 23.65 5.49
C LYS A 239 -0.44 24.47 5.75
N ARG A 240 -1.12 24.92 4.69
CA ARG A 240 -2.37 25.67 4.78
C ARG A 240 -3.54 24.71 5.02
N HIS A 241 -4.37 25.04 6.01
CA HIS A 241 -5.60 24.34 6.35
C HIS A 241 -6.81 25.13 5.85
N GLN A 242 -7.81 24.43 5.33
CA GLN A 242 -9.08 25.01 4.88
C GLN A 242 -10.23 24.10 5.33
N VAL A 243 -11.25 24.69 5.97
CA VAL A 243 -12.51 23.99 6.26
C VAL A 243 -13.29 23.84 4.97
N LEU A 244 -13.74 22.61 4.63
CA LEU A 244 -14.48 22.35 3.40
C LEU A 244 -15.98 22.55 3.55
N GLU A 245 -16.54 22.08 4.65
CA GLU A 245 -17.97 22.13 4.92
C GLU A 245 -18.20 22.80 6.28
N ASN A 246 -18.95 23.91 6.28
CA ASN A 246 -19.20 24.69 7.49
C ASN A 246 -20.69 25.10 7.63
N GLN A 247 -21.59 24.20 7.30
CA GLN A 247 -23.03 24.44 7.48
C GLN A 247 -23.39 24.40 8.97
N ARG A 248 -24.10 25.40 9.48
CA ARG A 248 -24.58 25.42 10.88
C ARG A 248 -25.50 24.24 11.17
N GLY A 249 -25.38 23.67 12.38
CA GLY A 249 -26.22 22.54 12.80
C GLY A 249 -25.86 21.19 12.16
N THR A 250 -24.69 21.10 11.51
CA THR A 250 -24.20 19.85 10.92
C THR A 250 -22.87 19.44 11.54
N MET A 251 -22.52 18.15 11.42
CA MET A 251 -21.20 17.59 11.72
C MET A 251 -20.76 16.78 10.51
N SER A 252 -19.52 16.99 10.04
CA SER A 252 -18.98 16.27 8.88
C SER A 252 -17.69 15.53 9.25
N PHE A 253 -17.55 14.28 8.75
CA PHE A 253 -16.43 13.40 9.10
C PHE A 253 -16.20 12.29 8.07
N ALA A 254 -15.13 11.50 8.26
CA ALA A 254 -14.71 10.38 7.41
C ALA A 254 -14.65 10.72 5.91
N PRO A 255 -13.92 11.78 5.50
CA PRO A 255 -13.85 12.17 4.10
C PRO A 255 -12.99 11.22 3.26
N ARG A 256 -13.29 11.14 1.95
CA ARG A 256 -12.49 10.46 0.93
C ARG A 256 -12.52 11.24 -0.38
N PHE A 257 -11.37 11.35 -1.03
CA PHE A 257 -11.31 11.81 -2.42
C PHE A 257 -11.83 10.73 -3.39
N ALA A 258 -12.46 11.17 -4.45
CA ALA A 258 -12.55 10.38 -5.67
C ALA A 258 -11.25 10.49 -6.49
N SER A 259 -11.10 9.65 -7.50
CA SER A 259 -9.90 9.58 -8.34
C SER A 259 -9.64 10.86 -9.16
N ASP A 260 -10.67 11.68 -9.39
CA ASP A 260 -10.56 12.98 -10.09
C ASP A 260 -9.84 14.06 -9.24
N GLY A 261 -9.70 13.85 -7.93
CA GLY A 261 -9.10 14.81 -7.00
C GLY A 261 -9.94 16.05 -6.72
N ASP A 262 -11.10 16.19 -7.32
CA ASP A 262 -12.04 17.32 -7.16
C ASP A 262 -13.32 16.91 -6.40
N THR A 263 -13.70 15.65 -6.50
CA THR A 263 -14.85 15.11 -5.78
C THR A 263 -14.43 14.52 -4.44
N VAL A 264 -15.15 14.90 -3.38
CA VAL A 264 -15.02 14.36 -2.02
C VAL A 264 -16.32 13.73 -1.59
N VAL A 265 -16.29 12.49 -1.10
CA VAL A 265 -17.41 11.85 -0.42
C VAL A 265 -17.16 11.82 1.09
N TYR A 266 -18.18 12.00 1.89
CA TYR A 266 -18.05 12.10 3.34
C TYR A 266 -19.35 11.80 4.05
N SER A 267 -19.27 11.59 5.35
CA SER A 267 -20.42 11.42 6.24
C SER A 267 -20.83 12.76 6.85
N MET A 268 -22.12 13.05 6.89
CA MET A 268 -22.64 14.25 7.54
C MET A 268 -23.86 13.93 8.40
N ILE A 269 -23.83 14.41 9.65
CA ILE A 269 -25.00 14.44 10.54
C ILE A 269 -25.76 15.73 10.28
N LYS A 270 -27.03 15.60 9.92
CA LYS A 270 -27.97 16.70 9.74
C LYS A 270 -29.36 16.30 10.19
N ASN A 271 -30.01 17.13 11.01
CA ASN A 271 -31.35 16.86 11.55
C ASN A 271 -31.50 15.49 12.23
N GLY A 272 -30.47 15.04 12.93
CA GLY A 272 -30.46 13.77 13.68
C GLY A 272 -30.20 12.52 12.85
N ASN A 273 -30.03 12.61 11.52
CA ASN A 273 -29.67 11.48 10.66
C ASN A 273 -28.23 11.63 10.14
N THR A 274 -27.58 10.49 9.89
CA THR A 274 -26.21 10.43 9.33
C THR A 274 -26.27 9.86 7.93
N ASP A 275 -25.85 10.65 6.95
CA ASP A 275 -25.92 10.29 5.53
C ASP A 275 -24.59 10.50 4.83
N ILE A 276 -24.45 9.89 3.66
CA ILE A 276 -23.33 10.11 2.75
C ILE A 276 -23.63 11.31 1.85
N TYR A 277 -22.65 12.19 1.76
CA TYR A 277 -22.69 13.38 0.89
C TYR A 277 -21.52 13.35 -0.10
N ARG A 278 -21.71 14.03 -1.22
CA ARG A 278 -20.69 14.31 -2.23
C ARG A 278 -20.51 15.82 -2.32
N LEU A 279 -19.27 16.29 -2.29
CA LEU A 279 -18.87 17.68 -2.50
C LEU A 279 -17.94 17.74 -3.71
N VAL A 280 -18.18 18.68 -4.62
CA VAL A 280 -17.27 19.05 -5.71
C VAL A 280 -16.48 20.27 -5.28
N LEU A 281 -15.18 20.15 -5.10
CA LEU A 281 -14.32 21.18 -4.50
C LEU A 281 -14.25 22.45 -5.36
N SER A 282 -14.16 22.30 -6.67
CA SER A 282 -14.04 23.42 -7.61
C SER A 282 -15.30 24.30 -7.64
N SER A 283 -16.48 23.73 -7.48
CA SER A 283 -17.77 24.46 -7.50
C SER A 283 -18.35 24.72 -6.13
N GLY A 284 -17.89 24.02 -5.09
CA GLY A 284 -18.48 24.05 -3.75
C GLY A 284 -19.87 23.39 -3.66
N GLN A 285 -20.31 22.70 -4.72
CA GLN A 285 -21.64 22.04 -4.74
C GLN A 285 -21.62 20.77 -3.89
N SER A 286 -22.53 20.70 -2.90
CA SER A 286 -22.74 19.54 -2.05
C SER A 286 -24.08 18.87 -2.40
N GLN A 287 -24.07 17.53 -2.48
CA GLN A 287 -25.25 16.70 -2.76
C GLN A 287 -25.37 15.58 -1.73
N ARG A 288 -26.55 15.40 -1.13
CA ARG A 288 -26.88 14.22 -0.32
C ARG A 288 -27.07 13.02 -1.23
N LEU A 289 -26.37 11.92 -0.98
CA LEU A 289 -26.42 10.69 -1.78
C LEU A 289 -27.36 9.64 -1.18
N THR A 290 -27.43 9.56 0.15
CA THR A 290 -28.27 8.59 0.85
C THR A 290 -29.36 9.29 1.67
N THR A 291 -30.52 8.64 1.85
CA THR A 291 -31.70 9.20 2.50
C THR A 291 -32.40 8.20 3.43
N ALA A 292 -31.84 7.03 3.65
CA ALA A 292 -32.44 6.03 4.55
C ALA A 292 -32.45 6.53 6.00
N PRO A 293 -33.45 6.16 6.82
CA PRO A 293 -33.48 6.48 8.24
C PRO A 293 -32.51 5.58 9.03
N SER A 294 -31.27 5.53 8.66
CA SER A 294 -30.19 4.69 9.19
C SER A 294 -28.90 5.48 9.28
N ILE A 295 -27.94 4.97 10.06
CA ILE A 295 -26.60 5.55 10.16
C ILE A 295 -25.76 5.06 8.99
N GLU A 296 -25.29 5.99 8.14
CA GLU A 296 -24.52 5.71 6.95
C GLU A 296 -23.21 6.48 6.99
N THR A 297 -22.09 5.74 7.03
CA THR A 297 -20.78 6.34 7.31
C THR A 297 -19.66 5.70 6.52
N ALA A 298 -18.44 6.29 6.65
CA ALA A 298 -17.17 5.80 6.14
C ALA A 298 -17.19 5.44 4.63
N PRO A 299 -17.61 6.37 3.75
CA PRO A 299 -17.62 6.09 2.31
C PRO A 299 -16.22 5.92 1.74
N SER A 300 -16.07 5.08 0.70
CA SER A 300 -14.88 4.95 -0.12
C SER A 300 -15.25 4.85 -1.58
N VAL A 301 -14.56 5.60 -2.44
CA VAL A 301 -14.85 5.66 -3.88
C VAL A 301 -14.08 4.57 -4.61
N ALA A 302 -14.71 3.93 -5.58
CA ALA A 302 -14.05 3.03 -6.52
C ALA A 302 -13.02 3.80 -7.37
N PRO A 303 -11.90 3.19 -7.78
CA PRO A 303 -10.85 3.89 -8.54
C PRO A 303 -11.30 4.41 -9.90
N ASP A 304 -12.36 3.83 -10.50
CA ASP A 304 -13.01 4.33 -11.73
C ASP A 304 -13.93 5.54 -11.49
N GLY A 305 -14.16 5.91 -10.22
CA GLY A 305 -15.02 7.02 -9.84
C GLY A 305 -16.52 6.76 -10.01
N ALA A 306 -16.96 5.54 -10.37
CA ALA A 306 -18.36 5.26 -10.69
C ALA A 306 -19.22 4.91 -9.48
N GLN A 307 -18.63 4.28 -8.47
CA GLN A 307 -19.33 3.74 -7.31
C GLN A 307 -18.69 4.15 -6.00
N ILE A 308 -19.47 4.09 -4.92
CA ILE A 308 -19.01 4.20 -3.55
C ILE A 308 -19.39 2.93 -2.78
N VAL A 309 -18.52 2.51 -1.87
CA VAL A 309 -18.82 1.56 -0.81
C VAL A 309 -18.92 2.32 0.51
N PHE A 310 -19.85 1.95 1.38
CA PHE A 310 -20.06 2.59 2.68
C PHE A 310 -20.65 1.59 3.67
N GLU A 311 -20.61 1.92 4.94
CA GLU A 311 -21.28 1.14 5.99
C GLU A 311 -22.65 1.72 6.31
N SER A 312 -23.64 0.84 6.58
CA SER A 312 -24.98 1.22 6.98
C SER A 312 -25.57 0.18 7.93
N ASP A 313 -26.34 0.62 8.91
CA ASP A 313 -27.09 -0.24 9.83
C ASP A 313 -28.56 -0.48 9.41
N ARG A 314 -28.95 -0.09 8.20
CA ARG A 314 -30.31 -0.25 7.64
C ARG A 314 -30.86 -1.68 7.69
N SER A 315 -30.00 -2.69 7.80
CA SER A 315 -30.38 -4.10 7.96
C SER A 315 -30.35 -4.58 9.41
N GLY A 316 -30.35 -3.67 10.41
CA GLY A 316 -30.34 -3.93 11.84
C GLY A 316 -28.93 -4.05 12.46
N LYS A 317 -27.90 -4.24 11.64
CA LYS A 317 -26.46 -4.24 12.06
C LYS A 317 -25.64 -3.57 10.97
N GLN A 318 -24.50 -2.99 11.34
CA GLN A 318 -23.57 -2.40 10.37
C GLN A 318 -23.12 -3.45 9.35
N GLN A 319 -23.39 -3.15 8.07
CA GLN A 319 -23.04 -3.95 6.91
C GLN A 319 -22.50 -3.03 5.80
N LEU A 320 -21.85 -3.62 4.81
CA LEU A 320 -21.31 -2.87 3.67
C LEU A 320 -22.33 -2.83 2.52
N TYR A 321 -22.45 -1.64 1.94
CA TYR A 321 -23.32 -1.36 0.80
C TYR A 321 -22.53 -0.67 -0.30
N ILE A 322 -22.92 -0.93 -1.55
CA ILE A 322 -22.40 -0.24 -2.75
C ILE A 322 -23.55 0.49 -3.44
N MET A 323 -23.28 1.69 -3.93
CA MET A 323 -24.18 2.46 -4.78
C MET A 323 -23.40 3.31 -5.80
N SER A 324 -24.12 3.88 -6.79
CA SER A 324 -23.53 4.85 -7.70
C SER A 324 -23.12 6.13 -6.95
N ILE A 325 -21.98 6.74 -7.32
CA ILE A 325 -21.54 8.05 -6.80
C ILE A 325 -22.53 9.19 -7.19
N LYS A 326 -23.43 8.95 -8.13
CA LYS A 326 -24.50 9.88 -8.54
C LYS A 326 -25.75 9.78 -7.66
N GLY A 327 -25.79 8.82 -6.72
CA GLY A 327 -26.97 8.48 -5.93
C GLY A 327 -27.74 7.29 -6.49
N GLY A 328 -28.89 6.99 -5.91
CA GLY A 328 -29.78 5.91 -6.31
C GLY A 328 -29.83 4.77 -5.30
N GLU A 329 -30.16 3.56 -5.75
CA GLU A 329 -30.34 2.40 -4.88
C GLU A 329 -29.00 1.85 -4.37
N ALA A 330 -28.95 1.47 -3.09
CA ALA A 330 -27.80 0.87 -2.45
C ALA A 330 -27.97 -0.64 -2.30
N ARG A 331 -27.03 -1.43 -2.80
CA ARG A 331 -27.00 -2.89 -2.73
C ARG A 331 -26.07 -3.35 -1.61
N ARG A 332 -26.54 -4.22 -0.72
CA ARG A 332 -25.72 -4.86 0.30
C ARG A 332 -24.73 -5.85 -0.32
N ILE A 333 -23.50 -5.88 0.21
CA ILE A 333 -22.42 -6.78 -0.25
C ILE A 333 -21.82 -7.66 0.86
N SER A 334 -22.11 -7.40 2.14
CA SER A 334 -21.64 -8.21 3.27
C SER A 334 -22.80 -8.97 3.91
N PHE A 335 -22.67 -10.29 4.06
CA PHE A 335 -23.74 -11.19 4.54
C PHE A 335 -23.33 -12.06 5.73
N GLY A 336 -22.05 -12.04 6.11
CA GLY A 336 -21.52 -12.83 7.21
C GLY A 336 -22.02 -12.35 8.58
N GLN A 337 -21.81 -13.18 9.60
CA GLN A 337 -22.11 -12.80 10.98
C GLN A 337 -21.17 -11.70 11.49
N GLY A 338 -21.70 -10.81 12.34
CA GLY A 338 -20.94 -9.71 12.93
C GLY A 338 -21.30 -8.35 12.33
N ARG A 339 -20.45 -7.35 12.62
CA ARG A 339 -20.55 -5.99 12.10
C ARG A 339 -19.39 -5.74 11.15
N TYR A 340 -19.66 -5.05 10.07
CA TYR A 340 -18.68 -4.65 9.06
C TYR A 340 -18.59 -3.13 9.03
N GLY A 341 -17.38 -2.59 8.95
CA GLY A 341 -17.16 -1.14 8.94
C GLY A 341 -15.88 -0.73 8.23
N THR A 342 -15.66 0.57 8.12
CA THR A 342 -14.49 1.22 7.54
C THR A 342 -14.04 0.61 6.20
N PRO A 343 -14.94 0.45 5.22
CA PRO A 343 -14.59 -0.14 3.94
C PRO A 343 -13.64 0.76 3.14
N VAL A 344 -12.67 0.16 2.46
CA VAL A 344 -11.73 0.88 1.58
C VAL A 344 -11.56 0.11 0.29
N TRP A 345 -11.91 0.77 -0.83
CA TRP A 345 -11.73 0.19 -2.14
C TRP A 345 -10.25 0.06 -2.51
N SER A 346 -9.86 -1.08 -3.06
CA SER A 346 -8.51 -1.32 -3.58
C SER A 346 -8.21 -0.38 -4.74
N PRO A 347 -6.97 0.15 -4.88
CA PRO A 347 -6.59 0.94 -6.04
C PRO A 347 -6.64 0.15 -7.36
N ARG A 348 -6.71 -1.18 -7.31
CA ARG A 348 -6.94 -2.04 -8.48
C ARG A 348 -8.42 -2.14 -8.89
N GLY A 349 -9.35 -1.75 -8.01
CA GLY A 349 -10.79 -1.85 -8.25
C GLY A 349 -11.40 -3.25 -8.03
N ASP A 350 -10.59 -4.24 -7.75
CA ASP A 350 -10.97 -5.65 -7.64
C ASP A 350 -11.52 -6.06 -6.27
N MET A 351 -11.04 -5.42 -5.20
CA MET A 351 -11.32 -5.78 -3.81
C MET A 351 -11.71 -4.59 -2.95
N ILE A 352 -12.36 -4.89 -1.83
CA ILE A 352 -12.66 -3.97 -0.73
C ILE A 352 -12.03 -4.54 0.53
N ALA A 353 -11.16 -3.77 1.20
CA ALA A 353 -10.70 -4.05 2.55
C ALA A 353 -11.70 -3.50 3.55
N PHE A 354 -11.88 -4.16 4.68
CA PHE A 354 -12.84 -3.76 5.71
C PHE A 354 -12.41 -4.18 7.11
N THR A 355 -12.98 -3.54 8.11
CA THR A 355 -12.96 -4.00 9.51
C THR A 355 -14.18 -4.88 9.77
N LYS A 356 -13.99 -6.03 10.42
CA LYS A 356 -15.09 -6.89 10.88
C LYS A 356 -14.99 -7.15 12.36
N GLN A 357 -16.06 -6.87 13.10
CA GLN A 357 -16.21 -7.27 14.50
C GLN A 357 -17.08 -8.53 14.57
N SER A 358 -16.51 -9.63 15.05
CA SER A 358 -17.20 -10.90 15.20
C SER A 358 -16.65 -11.69 16.39
N LYS A 359 -17.53 -12.32 17.18
CA LYS A 359 -17.18 -13.16 18.33
C LYS A 359 -16.19 -12.49 19.31
N GLY A 360 -16.36 -11.18 19.57
CA GLY A 360 -15.52 -10.40 20.49
C GLY A 360 -14.11 -10.07 19.98
N ARG A 361 -13.84 -10.30 18.71
CA ARG A 361 -12.56 -9.93 18.03
C ARG A 361 -12.79 -9.01 16.87
N PHE A 362 -11.75 -8.26 16.54
CA PHE A 362 -11.67 -7.43 15.35
C PHE A 362 -10.75 -8.09 14.30
N HIS A 363 -11.14 -7.93 13.05
CA HIS A 363 -10.45 -8.51 11.91
C HIS A 363 -10.31 -7.46 10.81
N ILE A 364 -9.17 -7.43 10.17
CA ILE A 364 -9.07 -6.87 8.82
C ILE A 364 -9.43 -8.00 7.86
N GLY A 365 -10.33 -7.70 6.95
CA GLY A 365 -10.75 -8.63 5.91
C GLY A 365 -10.75 -7.99 4.54
N VAL A 366 -10.86 -8.82 3.52
CA VAL A 366 -11.03 -8.42 2.11
C VAL A 366 -12.16 -9.21 1.49
N MET A 367 -12.86 -8.61 0.52
CA MET A 367 -13.86 -9.26 -0.34
C MET A 367 -13.84 -8.64 -1.72
N ARG A 368 -14.40 -9.31 -2.72
CA ARG A 368 -14.65 -8.68 -4.02
C ARG A 368 -15.74 -7.61 -3.93
N ALA A 369 -15.81 -6.73 -4.91
CA ALA A 369 -16.81 -5.67 -4.97
C ALA A 369 -18.26 -6.18 -5.07
N ASP A 370 -18.47 -7.42 -5.48
CA ASP A 370 -19.78 -8.08 -5.48
C ASP A 370 -20.15 -8.73 -4.13
N GLY A 371 -19.20 -8.76 -3.17
CA GLY A 371 -19.33 -9.40 -1.87
C GLY A 371 -18.82 -10.83 -1.81
N SER A 372 -18.37 -11.41 -2.92
CA SER A 372 -17.80 -12.77 -2.96
C SER A 372 -16.37 -12.81 -2.40
N GLU A 373 -15.86 -14.02 -2.19
CA GLU A 373 -14.49 -14.30 -1.74
C GLU A 373 -14.10 -13.56 -0.45
N GLU A 374 -15.02 -13.42 0.51
CA GLU A 374 -14.69 -12.85 1.81
C GLU A 374 -13.60 -13.67 2.50
N ARG A 375 -12.50 -12.99 2.88
CA ARG A 375 -11.41 -13.58 3.67
C ARG A 375 -11.05 -12.67 4.83
N LEU A 376 -10.87 -13.25 6.01
CA LEU A 376 -10.36 -12.54 7.19
C LEU A 376 -8.83 -12.75 7.26
N LEU A 377 -8.08 -11.66 7.24
CA LEU A 377 -6.63 -11.67 7.19
C LEU A 377 -6.01 -11.65 8.59
N THR A 378 -6.70 -11.03 9.56
CA THR A 378 -6.22 -10.89 10.95
C THR A 378 -7.30 -11.26 11.96
N ALA A 379 -6.88 -11.45 13.22
CA ALA A 379 -7.78 -11.59 14.37
C ALA A 379 -7.09 -11.05 15.62
N SER A 380 -7.60 -9.95 16.20
CA SER A 380 -6.99 -9.33 17.38
C SER A 380 -8.04 -8.76 18.36
N PHE A 381 -7.55 -8.07 19.38
CA PHE A 381 -8.40 -7.31 20.29
C PHE A 381 -9.05 -6.12 19.57
N LEU A 382 -8.27 -5.36 18.80
CA LEU A 382 -8.73 -4.26 17.96
C LEU A 382 -7.80 -4.14 16.75
N ASP A 383 -8.30 -4.50 15.57
CA ASP A 383 -7.72 -4.22 14.26
C ASP A 383 -8.75 -3.43 13.47
N GLU A 384 -8.40 -2.21 13.03
CA GLU A 384 -9.36 -1.33 12.35
C GLU A 384 -8.70 -0.36 11.36
N GLY A 385 -9.55 0.28 10.53
CA GLY A 385 -9.15 1.37 9.66
C GLY A 385 -8.14 0.99 8.59
N PRO A 386 -8.43 -0.01 7.73
CA PRO A 386 -7.49 -0.43 6.69
C PRO A 386 -7.24 0.66 5.66
N THR A 387 -6.02 0.67 5.09
CA THR A 387 -5.63 1.43 3.91
C THR A 387 -4.77 0.57 3.00
N TRP A 388 -4.90 0.74 1.69
CA TRP A 388 -4.13 0.00 0.71
C TRP A 388 -2.81 0.71 0.35
N ALA A 389 -1.75 -0.05 0.17
CA ALA A 389 -0.59 0.40 -0.57
C ALA A 389 -0.97 0.72 -2.02
N PRO A 390 -0.26 1.63 -2.73
CA PRO A 390 -0.65 2.07 -4.07
C PRO A 390 -0.71 0.96 -5.11
N ASN A 391 -0.03 -0.16 -4.88
CA ASN A 391 -0.09 -1.33 -5.75
C ASN A 391 -1.26 -2.29 -5.45
N GLY A 392 -2.06 -2.03 -4.43
CA GLY A 392 -3.20 -2.88 -4.06
C GLY A 392 -2.84 -4.25 -3.52
N ARG A 393 -1.60 -4.43 -3.02
CA ARG A 393 -1.14 -5.71 -2.48
C ARG A 393 -1.01 -5.73 -0.97
N VAL A 394 -0.57 -4.63 -0.38
CA VAL A 394 -0.35 -4.54 1.06
C VAL A 394 -1.44 -3.68 1.68
N ILE A 395 -1.96 -4.11 2.82
CA ILE A 395 -2.92 -3.39 3.63
C ILE A 395 -2.24 -2.96 4.92
N MET A 396 -2.31 -1.67 5.26
CA MET A 396 -1.91 -1.13 6.55
C MET A 396 -3.15 -0.81 7.36
N PHE A 397 -3.07 -0.95 8.68
CA PHE A 397 -4.20 -0.76 9.59
C PHE A 397 -3.71 -0.41 10.99
N THR A 398 -4.63 0.04 11.84
CA THR A 398 -4.39 0.28 13.26
C THR A 398 -4.61 -1.00 14.04
N ARG A 399 -3.66 -1.37 14.90
CA ARG A 399 -3.81 -2.40 15.94
C ARG A 399 -3.69 -1.76 17.31
N GLU A 400 -4.67 -1.97 18.19
CA GLU A 400 -4.56 -1.53 19.57
C GLU A 400 -4.39 -2.72 20.50
N THR A 401 -3.48 -2.58 21.48
CA THR A 401 -3.26 -3.57 22.53
C THR A 401 -4.20 -3.35 23.72
N ARG A 402 -4.49 -4.43 24.47
CA ARG A 402 -5.36 -4.38 25.64
C ARG A 402 -4.71 -3.66 26.83
N GLY A 403 -5.56 -3.19 27.74
CA GLY A 403 -5.17 -2.65 29.04
C GLY A 403 -5.10 -1.12 29.08
N SER A 404 -4.90 -0.58 30.30
CA SER A 404 -4.81 0.87 30.53
C SER A 404 -3.57 1.50 29.89
N GLN A 405 -2.53 0.70 29.66
CA GLN A 405 -1.29 1.08 28.97
C GLN A 405 -1.32 0.68 27.48
N GLY A 406 -2.46 0.19 26.98
CA GLY A 406 -2.60 -0.20 25.57
C GLY A 406 -2.28 0.95 24.63
N ALA A 407 -1.40 0.70 23.65
CA ALA A 407 -1.02 1.63 22.63
C ALA A 407 -1.63 1.23 21.29
N SER A 408 -1.90 2.23 20.45
CA SER A 408 -2.22 2.02 19.04
C SER A 408 -0.93 1.99 18.25
N GLU A 409 -0.79 1.01 17.35
CA GLU A 409 0.37 0.80 16.49
C GLU A 409 -0.11 0.56 15.06
N LEU A 410 0.71 0.92 14.09
CA LEU A 410 0.46 0.56 12.69
C LEU A 410 1.02 -0.81 12.37
N TYR A 411 0.21 -1.61 11.71
CA TYR A 411 0.59 -2.92 11.19
C TYR A 411 0.33 -2.98 9.69
N SER A 412 1.10 -3.78 8.99
CA SER A 412 0.85 -4.12 7.58
C SER A 412 0.76 -5.62 7.38
N ILE A 413 -0.05 -6.03 6.39
CA ILE A 413 -0.25 -7.41 6.00
C ILE A 413 -0.38 -7.51 4.48
N ASP A 414 0.16 -8.56 3.89
CA ASP A 414 -0.10 -8.87 2.48
C ASP A 414 -1.54 -9.34 2.29
N VAL A 415 -2.13 -9.04 1.14
CA VAL A 415 -3.51 -9.44 0.80
C VAL A 415 -3.73 -10.96 0.85
N SER A 416 -2.67 -11.76 0.75
CA SER A 416 -2.71 -13.22 0.98
C SER A 416 -2.89 -13.63 2.44
N GLY A 417 -2.90 -12.68 3.39
CA GLY A 417 -2.93 -12.93 4.84
C GLY A 417 -1.56 -13.24 5.46
N ARG A 418 -0.49 -13.10 4.71
CA ARG A 418 0.89 -13.36 5.16
C ARG A 418 1.63 -12.07 5.47
N ASN A 419 2.84 -12.21 6.01
CA ASN A 419 3.76 -11.10 6.28
C ASN A 419 3.15 -10.00 7.17
N LEU A 420 2.40 -10.41 8.20
CA LEU A 420 1.90 -9.50 9.22
C LEU A 420 3.08 -8.93 10.02
N ARG A 421 3.25 -7.61 10.03
CA ARG A 421 4.36 -6.95 10.71
C ARG A 421 3.99 -5.57 11.23
N PRO A 422 4.59 -5.13 12.36
CA PRO A 422 4.45 -3.75 12.82
C PRO A 422 5.26 -2.80 11.96
N LEU A 423 4.79 -1.55 11.89
CA LEU A 423 5.54 -0.42 11.36
C LEU A 423 5.98 0.45 12.55
N GLN A 424 7.29 0.67 12.67
CA GLN A 424 7.85 1.46 13.77
C GLN A 424 7.48 2.93 13.64
N THR A 425 6.93 3.50 14.70
CA THR A 425 6.59 4.93 14.81
C THR A 425 7.15 5.47 16.13
N PRO A 426 7.50 6.77 16.21
CA PRO A 426 8.06 7.35 17.45
C PRO A 426 7.10 7.33 18.63
N ASN A 427 5.80 7.40 18.37
CA ASN A 427 4.72 7.42 19.35
C ASN A 427 3.66 6.39 18.96
N GLY A 428 2.59 6.28 19.72
CA GLY A 428 1.38 5.58 19.30
C GLY A 428 0.89 6.12 17.96
N ALA A 429 0.29 5.28 17.12
CA ALA A 429 -0.13 5.65 15.78
C ALA A 429 -1.42 4.95 15.38
N SER A 430 -2.36 5.70 14.80
CA SER A 430 -3.65 5.20 14.31
C SER A 430 -4.06 5.85 12.98
N ASP A 431 -5.16 5.38 12.41
CA ASP A 431 -5.80 5.92 11.20
C ASP A 431 -4.85 6.13 10.01
N PRO A 432 -4.09 5.14 9.56
CA PRO A 432 -3.16 5.32 8.47
C PRO A 432 -3.87 5.61 7.14
N SER A 433 -3.22 6.40 6.29
CA SER A 433 -3.57 6.53 4.88
C SER A 433 -2.30 6.50 4.05
N TRP A 434 -2.25 5.57 3.10
CA TRP A 434 -1.12 5.43 2.20
C TRP A 434 -1.24 6.41 1.03
N SER A 435 -0.14 7.05 0.64
CA SER A 435 -0.10 7.95 -0.51
C SER A 435 -0.08 7.18 -1.83
N PRO A 436 -0.43 7.82 -2.96
CA PRO A 436 0.02 7.32 -4.26
C PRO A 436 1.55 7.30 -4.32
N LEU A 437 2.10 6.61 -5.35
CA LEU A 437 3.54 6.62 -5.61
C LEU A 437 4.05 8.04 -5.90
N GLY A 438 5.25 8.34 -5.43
CA GLY A 438 5.92 9.59 -5.70
C GLY A 438 6.26 9.74 -7.20
N LYS A 439 5.82 10.86 -7.80
CA LYS A 439 6.17 11.21 -9.19
C LYS A 439 7.59 11.74 -9.30
#